data_4ea9967e8d5e2e3c32e594c5dfd00a9a
#
_entry.id   4ea9967e8d5e2e3c32e594c5dfd00a9a
#
_cell.length_a   1.000
_cell.length_b   1.000
_cell.length_c   1.000
_cell.angle_alpha   90.00
_cell.angle_beta   90.00
_cell.angle_gamma   90.00
#
_symmetry.space_group_name_H-M   'P 1'
#
loop_
_entity.id
_entity.type
_entity.pdbx_description
1 polymer ?
#
loop_
_entity_poly.entity_id
_entity_poly.type
_entity_poly.pdbx_seq_one_letter_code
_entity_poly.pdbx_strand_id
1 'polypeptide(L)'
;MRTSGNTLAAASAVLMLFAGAAFAQQVEVLYLGHSTFRVTSTTGKVIVIDPFLKKNPRTPTKYKDLKALGKVDLILVTHGHGDHINELPELAKLTGATVAANFELANNLVALGMLDGSKTIAMNKGGTVAPLGPGIKVHMVPAEHSSSTDLLGIKPDNTGVRHIAGGTAVGYVIEFENGFKLYHTGDTDVFGDMALIHRFFKPDLALVCIGGHFTMDPERAAYAVRELIRPRQVIPMHYGTFPVINRTPAEFKAALGDAPIKVLDMKPGDAVKF
;
A
#
# COMPACT_ATOMS: atom_id res chain seq x y z
N MET A 1 -23.98 -8.91 85.35
CA MET A 1 -23.53 -9.63 84.16
C MET A 1 -23.74 -8.72 82.94
N ARG A 2 -22.68 -8.21 82.36
CA ARG A 2 -22.76 -7.33 81.19
C ARG A 2 -22.38 -8.17 79.96
N THR A 3 -23.28 -8.29 79.03
CA THR A 3 -23.02 -8.91 77.67
C THR A 3 -22.67 -7.81 76.66
N SER A 4 -21.42 -7.84 76.25
CA SER A 4 -20.91 -6.99 75.16
C SER A 4 -21.28 -7.59 73.80
N GLY A 5 -22.07 -6.87 73.00
CA GLY A 5 -22.37 -7.21 71.63
C GLY A 5 -21.30 -6.63 70.68
N ASN A 6 -20.63 -7.50 69.91
CA ASN A 6 -19.73 -7.13 68.84
C ASN A 6 -20.53 -6.91 67.54
N THR A 7 -20.56 -5.69 67.07
CA THR A 7 -21.05 -5.37 65.70
C THR A 7 -19.90 -5.47 64.73
N LEU A 8 -19.95 -6.48 63.83
CA LEU A 8 -19.09 -6.55 62.66
C LEU A 8 -19.62 -5.59 61.56
N ALA A 9 -18.83 -4.59 61.27
CA ALA A 9 -19.08 -3.74 60.11
C ALA A 9 -18.51 -4.44 58.82
N ALA A 10 -19.39 -4.84 57.92
CA ALA A 10 -18.99 -5.36 56.60
C ALA A 10 -18.70 -4.17 55.68
N ALA A 11 -17.44 -3.99 55.33
CA ALA A 11 -17.02 -3.03 54.31
C ALA A 11 -17.20 -3.65 52.90
N SER A 12 -18.22 -3.21 52.18
CA SER A 12 -18.41 -3.59 50.74
C SER A 12 -17.49 -2.75 49.87
N ALA A 13 -16.43 -3.35 49.36
CA ALA A 13 -15.58 -2.74 48.34
C ALA A 13 -16.31 -2.82 46.98
N VAL A 14 -16.77 -1.67 46.48
CA VAL A 14 -17.30 -1.53 45.12
C VAL A 14 -16.13 -1.45 44.14
N LEU A 15 -15.85 -2.54 43.44
CA LEU A 15 -14.87 -2.59 42.35
C LEU A 15 -15.49 -1.93 41.13
N MET A 16 -15.18 -0.66 40.85
CA MET A 16 -15.55 0.01 39.60
C MET A 16 -14.65 -0.52 38.48
N LEU A 17 -15.16 -1.45 37.69
CA LEU A 17 -14.60 -1.83 36.41
C LEU A 17 -14.77 -0.66 35.45
N PHE A 18 -13.73 0.13 35.26
CA PHE A 18 -13.63 1.03 34.13
C PHE A 18 -13.46 0.17 32.85
N ALA A 19 -14.55 -0.17 32.21
CA ALA A 19 -14.54 -0.63 30.83
C ALA A 19 -14.11 0.57 29.96
N GLY A 20 -12.81 0.78 29.82
CA GLY A 20 -12.29 1.68 28.80
C GLY A 20 -12.78 1.20 27.46
N ALA A 21 -13.64 1.99 26.79
CA ALA A 21 -13.99 1.74 25.40
C ALA A 21 -12.67 1.70 24.61
N ALA A 22 -12.20 0.52 24.27
CA ALA A 22 -11.12 0.34 23.33
C ALA A 22 -11.65 0.87 21.99
N PHE A 23 -11.33 2.12 21.66
CA PHE A 23 -11.52 2.59 20.30
C PHE A 23 -10.76 1.62 19.41
N ALA A 24 -11.48 0.88 18.57
CA ALA A 24 -10.86 0.01 17.60
C ALA A 24 -9.85 0.87 16.81
N GLN A 25 -8.57 0.54 16.93
CA GLN A 25 -7.55 1.26 16.20
C GLN A 25 -7.81 1.03 14.71
N GLN A 26 -7.85 2.11 13.96
CA GLN A 26 -8.21 2.12 12.54
C GLN A 26 -6.95 2.05 11.68
N VAL A 27 -7.07 1.41 10.52
CA VAL A 27 -6.04 1.48 9.48
C VAL A 27 -6.09 2.88 8.85
N GLU A 28 -4.96 3.59 8.85
CA GLU A 28 -4.85 4.91 8.21
C GLU A 28 -4.15 4.79 6.87
N VAL A 29 -4.74 5.36 5.83
CA VAL A 29 -4.20 5.42 4.47
C VAL A 29 -3.93 6.87 4.12
N LEU A 30 -2.66 7.24 3.96
CA LEU A 30 -2.19 8.54 3.53
C LEU A 30 -1.77 8.44 2.06
N TYR A 31 -2.39 9.24 1.19
CA TYR A 31 -2.04 9.35 -0.22
C TYR A 31 -0.91 10.37 -0.42
N LEU A 32 0.16 9.98 -1.09
CA LEU A 32 1.34 10.84 -1.30
C LEU A 32 1.52 11.29 -2.75
N GLY A 33 0.58 10.87 -3.62
CA GLY A 33 0.58 11.19 -5.05
C GLY A 33 1.08 10.01 -5.90
N HIS A 34 0.64 9.98 -7.15
CA HIS A 34 0.93 8.91 -8.12
C HIS A 34 0.43 7.55 -7.60
N SER A 35 1.32 6.58 -7.37
CA SER A 35 0.99 5.30 -6.74
C SER A 35 1.56 5.16 -5.34
N THR A 36 2.07 6.26 -4.76
CA THR A 36 2.71 6.22 -3.44
C THR A 36 1.70 6.38 -2.32
N PHE A 37 1.64 5.38 -1.44
CA PHE A 37 0.83 5.41 -0.23
C PHE A 37 1.65 5.07 1.01
N ARG A 38 1.31 5.72 2.13
CA ARG A 38 1.76 5.32 3.46
C ARG A 38 0.56 4.79 4.24
N VAL A 39 0.64 3.54 4.66
CA VAL A 39 -0.45 2.88 5.39
C VAL A 39 0.03 2.57 6.80
N THR A 40 -0.76 2.98 7.80
CA THR A 40 -0.50 2.67 9.21
C THR A 40 -1.53 1.67 9.69
N SER A 41 -1.05 0.53 10.21
CA SER A 41 -1.90 -0.53 10.74
C SER A 41 -2.51 -0.16 12.10
N THR A 42 -3.43 -0.98 12.57
CA THR A 42 -4.07 -0.79 13.87
C THR A 42 -3.10 -0.87 15.06
N THR A 43 -1.97 -1.55 14.90
CA THR A 43 -0.90 -1.63 15.92
C THR A 43 0.24 -0.63 15.69
N GLY A 44 0.07 0.31 14.74
CA GLY A 44 1.06 1.35 14.44
C GLY A 44 2.23 0.88 13.57
N LYS A 45 2.11 -0.27 12.89
CA LYS A 45 3.07 -0.66 11.85
C LYS A 45 2.86 0.17 10.61
N VAL A 46 3.96 0.62 10.01
CA VAL A 46 3.93 1.52 8.86
C VAL A 46 4.45 0.83 7.62
N ILE A 47 3.62 0.84 6.59
CA ILE A 47 3.93 0.29 5.25
C ILE A 47 3.97 1.45 4.26
N VAL A 48 5.00 1.55 3.44
CA VAL A 48 5.06 2.45 2.28
C VAL A 48 4.99 1.60 1.02
N ILE A 49 4.17 2.01 0.06
CA ILE A 49 4.03 1.33 -1.24
C ILE A 49 4.54 2.27 -2.31
N ASP A 50 5.40 1.77 -3.20
CA ASP A 50 5.94 2.45 -4.38
C ASP A 50 6.47 3.85 -4.10
N PRO A 51 7.62 4.00 -3.39
CA PRO A 51 8.14 5.30 -2.98
C PRO A 51 8.67 6.12 -4.16
N PHE A 52 7.82 7.01 -4.67
CA PHE A 52 8.13 8.04 -5.66
C PHE A 52 7.72 9.41 -5.10
N LEU A 53 8.66 10.13 -4.51
CA LEU A 53 8.36 11.29 -3.67
C LEU A 53 9.08 12.57 -4.12
N LYS A 54 10.41 12.58 -4.17
CA LYS A 54 11.20 13.79 -4.43
C LYS A 54 10.97 14.32 -5.85
N LYS A 55 10.98 13.41 -6.83
CA LYS A 55 10.79 13.75 -8.25
C LYS A 55 9.32 13.81 -8.65
N ASN A 56 8.40 13.34 -7.82
CA ASN A 56 6.97 13.42 -8.08
C ASN A 56 6.48 14.88 -7.90
N PRO A 57 5.99 15.53 -8.97
CA PRO A 57 5.52 16.91 -8.88
C PRO A 57 4.28 17.08 -8.00
N ARG A 58 3.52 16.02 -7.75
CA ARG A 58 2.29 16.01 -6.97
C ARG A 58 2.51 15.74 -5.48
N THR A 59 3.67 15.21 -5.09
CA THR A 59 3.98 14.95 -3.68
C THR A 59 4.03 16.28 -2.90
N PRO A 60 3.30 16.39 -1.78
CA PRO A 60 3.37 17.58 -0.92
C PRO A 60 4.81 17.86 -0.47
N THR A 61 5.21 19.11 -0.46
CA THR A 61 6.58 19.56 -0.16
C THR A 61 7.14 18.93 1.12
N LYS A 62 6.30 18.81 2.16
CA LYS A 62 6.68 18.16 3.42
C LYS A 62 7.25 16.74 3.22
N TYR A 63 6.66 15.93 2.35
CA TYR A 63 7.02 14.53 2.16
C TYR A 63 8.12 14.32 1.11
N LYS A 64 8.61 15.40 0.49
CA LYS A 64 9.86 15.37 -0.28
C LYS A 64 11.10 15.23 0.61
N ASP A 65 11.01 15.63 1.87
CA ASP A 65 11.92 15.16 2.92
C ASP A 65 11.44 13.78 3.42
N LEU A 66 12.20 12.74 3.11
CA LEU A 66 11.83 11.36 3.48
C LEU A 66 11.72 11.15 5.00
N LYS A 67 12.41 11.98 5.80
CA LYS A 67 12.30 11.95 7.27
C LYS A 67 10.89 12.28 7.75
N ALA A 68 10.13 13.04 6.97
CA ALA A 68 8.75 13.39 7.30
C ALA A 68 7.79 12.19 7.25
N LEU A 69 8.19 11.07 6.63
CA LEU A 69 7.43 9.81 6.68
C LEU A 69 7.48 9.16 8.07
N GLY A 70 8.46 9.55 8.90
CA GLY A 70 8.69 8.97 10.21
C GLY A 70 9.17 7.52 10.12
N LYS A 71 8.72 6.70 11.07
CA LYS A 71 9.02 5.27 11.05
C LYS A 71 8.38 4.60 9.83
N VAL A 72 9.13 3.72 9.17
CA VAL A 72 8.63 2.80 8.14
C VAL A 72 9.14 1.41 8.50
N ASP A 73 8.24 0.44 8.59
CA ASP A 73 8.56 -0.94 8.97
C ASP A 73 8.72 -1.84 7.73
N LEU A 74 7.94 -1.55 6.67
CA LEU A 74 7.92 -2.32 5.43
C LEU A 74 7.76 -1.41 4.22
N ILE A 75 8.48 -1.70 3.16
CA ILE A 75 8.29 -1.08 1.84
C ILE A 75 7.86 -2.17 0.86
N LEU A 76 6.74 -1.96 0.17
CA LEU A 76 6.24 -2.84 -0.90
C LEU A 76 6.52 -2.19 -2.24
N VAL A 77 7.00 -2.96 -3.19
CA VAL A 77 7.33 -2.49 -4.54
C VAL A 77 6.58 -3.33 -5.56
N THR A 78 5.73 -2.68 -6.35
CA THR A 78 4.90 -3.36 -7.34
C THR A 78 5.68 -3.76 -8.60
N HIS A 79 6.59 -2.90 -9.06
CA HIS A 79 7.43 -3.16 -10.23
C HIS A 79 8.62 -2.17 -10.29
N GLY A 80 9.49 -2.34 -11.28
CA GLY A 80 10.81 -1.69 -11.33
C GLY A 80 10.86 -0.32 -12.00
N HIS A 81 9.76 0.28 -12.45
CA HIS A 81 9.80 1.60 -13.09
C HIS A 81 10.19 2.70 -12.11
N GLY A 82 10.89 3.72 -12.61
CA GLY A 82 11.48 4.77 -11.80
C GLY A 82 10.46 5.57 -10.97
N ASP A 83 9.25 5.74 -11.47
CA ASP A 83 8.14 6.39 -10.77
C ASP A 83 7.46 5.53 -9.69
N HIS A 84 8.05 4.36 -9.37
CA HIS A 84 7.65 3.48 -8.26
C HIS A 84 8.81 3.20 -7.29
N ILE A 85 10.08 3.27 -7.77
CA ILE A 85 11.23 2.87 -6.96
C ILE A 85 12.28 3.99 -6.75
N ASN A 86 12.02 5.21 -7.22
CA ASN A 86 13.06 6.25 -7.27
C ASN A 86 13.70 6.56 -5.91
N GLU A 87 12.90 6.59 -4.83
CA GLU A 87 13.40 6.80 -3.47
C GLU A 87 13.52 5.51 -2.66
N LEU A 88 13.30 4.33 -3.26
CA LEU A 88 13.36 3.04 -2.56
C LEU A 88 14.68 2.79 -1.83
N PRO A 89 15.87 2.91 -2.48
CA PRO A 89 17.14 2.63 -1.79
C PRO A 89 17.40 3.60 -0.64
N GLU A 90 17.12 4.89 -0.86
CA GLU A 90 17.34 5.91 0.16
C GLU A 90 16.39 5.72 1.34
N LEU A 91 15.11 5.46 1.09
CA LEU A 91 14.11 5.25 2.14
C LEU A 91 14.41 3.98 2.95
N ALA A 92 14.74 2.87 2.28
CA ALA A 92 15.12 1.63 2.94
C ALA A 92 16.34 1.81 3.85
N LYS A 93 17.37 2.51 3.37
CA LYS A 93 18.57 2.84 4.17
C LYS A 93 18.26 3.76 5.34
N LEU A 94 17.44 4.80 5.12
CA LEU A 94 17.09 5.79 6.15
C LEU A 94 16.31 5.17 7.30
N THR A 95 15.37 4.28 7.00
CA THR A 95 14.41 3.74 7.98
C THR A 95 14.81 2.37 8.52
N GLY A 96 15.68 1.65 7.80
CA GLY A 96 15.98 0.26 8.08
C GLY A 96 14.81 -0.69 7.83
N ALA A 97 13.81 -0.25 7.05
CA ALA A 97 12.64 -1.04 6.71
C ALA A 97 12.99 -2.31 5.94
N THR A 98 12.20 -3.36 6.14
CA THR A 98 12.20 -4.52 5.26
C THR A 98 11.59 -4.11 3.91
N VAL A 99 12.14 -4.62 2.80
CA VAL A 99 11.61 -4.40 1.44
C VAL A 99 11.06 -5.72 0.92
N ALA A 100 9.87 -5.71 0.32
CA ALA A 100 9.35 -6.86 -0.41
C ALA A 100 9.02 -6.48 -1.87
N ALA A 101 9.49 -7.29 -2.80
CA ALA A 101 9.28 -7.13 -4.23
C ALA A 101 9.22 -8.49 -4.93
N ASN A 102 8.90 -8.49 -6.24
CA ASN A 102 9.00 -9.72 -7.02
C ASN A 102 10.44 -10.24 -7.02
N PHE A 103 10.59 -11.54 -7.30
CA PHE A 103 11.85 -12.26 -7.11
C PHE A 103 13.01 -11.63 -7.89
N GLU A 104 12.82 -11.34 -9.16
CA GLU A 104 13.86 -10.79 -10.04
C GLU A 104 14.26 -9.38 -9.62
N LEU A 105 13.26 -8.51 -9.35
CA LEU A 105 13.53 -7.14 -8.94
C LEU A 105 14.28 -7.09 -7.61
N ALA A 106 13.83 -7.85 -6.61
CA ALA A 106 14.45 -7.92 -5.29
C ALA A 106 15.93 -8.33 -5.39
N ASN A 107 16.19 -9.43 -6.11
CA ASN A 107 17.55 -9.95 -6.26
C ASN A 107 18.44 -9.03 -7.09
N ASN A 108 17.92 -8.41 -8.16
CA ASN A 108 18.66 -7.45 -8.95
C ASN A 108 19.08 -6.22 -8.14
N LEU A 109 18.15 -5.65 -7.35
CA LEU A 109 18.45 -4.50 -6.50
C LEU A 109 19.45 -4.81 -5.40
N VAL A 110 19.44 -6.03 -4.85
CA VAL A 110 20.47 -6.50 -3.90
C VAL A 110 21.82 -6.68 -4.61
N ALA A 111 21.85 -7.34 -5.77
CA ALA A 111 23.06 -7.56 -6.54
C ALA A 111 23.73 -6.25 -6.99
N LEU A 112 22.93 -5.22 -7.25
CA LEU A 112 23.40 -3.86 -7.58
C LEU A 112 23.84 -3.05 -6.35
N GLY A 113 23.76 -3.62 -5.13
CA GLY A 113 24.09 -2.93 -3.89
C GLY A 113 23.11 -1.81 -3.48
N MET A 114 21.92 -1.79 -4.07
CA MET A 114 20.88 -0.79 -3.80
C MET A 114 20.05 -1.14 -2.57
N LEU A 115 19.94 -2.42 -2.24
CA LEU A 115 19.23 -2.93 -1.07
C LEU A 115 20.11 -3.88 -0.24
N ASP A 116 19.84 -3.93 1.06
CA ASP A 116 20.41 -4.91 1.98
C ASP A 116 19.69 -6.26 1.81
N GLY A 117 20.42 -7.29 1.38
CA GLY A 117 19.86 -8.62 1.18
C GLY A 117 19.28 -9.23 2.45
N SER A 118 19.79 -8.89 3.64
CA SER A 118 19.27 -9.38 4.93
C SER A 118 17.90 -8.78 5.28
N LYS A 119 17.51 -7.69 4.62
CA LYS A 119 16.24 -6.97 4.79
C LYS A 119 15.38 -6.96 3.54
N THR A 120 15.70 -7.80 2.56
CA THR A 120 14.95 -7.89 1.30
C THR A 120 14.27 -9.25 1.19
N ILE A 121 12.96 -9.23 0.98
CA ILE A 121 12.12 -10.40 0.77
C ILE A 121 11.78 -10.50 -0.71
N ALA A 122 12.34 -11.49 -1.37
CA ALA A 122 11.97 -11.86 -2.72
C ALA A 122 10.70 -12.71 -2.67
N MET A 123 9.65 -12.30 -3.38
CA MET A 123 8.35 -12.96 -3.45
C MET A 123 7.99 -13.37 -4.87
N ASN A 124 6.94 -14.16 -5.01
CA ASN A 124 6.31 -14.38 -6.30
C ASN A 124 4.79 -14.33 -6.18
N LYS A 125 4.11 -14.12 -7.32
CA LYS A 125 2.65 -14.11 -7.39
C LYS A 125 2.05 -15.39 -6.81
N GLY A 126 1.03 -15.25 -5.96
CA GLY A 126 0.46 -16.32 -5.16
C GLY A 126 1.14 -16.54 -3.80
N GLY A 127 2.31 -15.91 -3.57
CA GLY A 127 3.00 -15.97 -2.29
C GLY A 127 2.38 -15.05 -1.23
N THR A 128 2.54 -15.44 0.03
CA THR A 128 2.11 -14.66 1.21
C THR A 128 3.24 -14.60 2.22
N VAL A 129 3.49 -13.40 2.75
CA VAL A 129 4.47 -13.17 3.84
C VAL A 129 3.85 -12.34 4.96
N ALA A 130 4.41 -12.45 6.15
CA ALA A 130 3.98 -11.68 7.33
C ALA A 130 5.17 -11.03 8.06
N PRO A 131 5.93 -10.15 7.40
CA PRO A 131 7.18 -9.61 7.95
C PRO A 131 6.98 -8.68 9.15
N LEU A 132 5.75 -8.21 9.37
CA LEU A 132 5.38 -7.32 10.48
C LEU A 132 4.73 -8.06 11.65
N GLY A 133 4.72 -9.38 11.60
CA GLY A 133 4.05 -10.26 12.56
C GLY A 133 2.79 -10.91 12.01
N PRO A 134 2.24 -11.93 12.69
CA PRO A 134 1.18 -12.78 12.15
C PRO A 134 -0.16 -12.07 11.90
N GLY A 135 -0.35 -10.89 12.48
CA GLY A 135 -1.57 -10.09 12.31
C GLY A 135 -1.64 -9.30 11.01
N ILE A 136 -0.51 -9.14 10.30
CA ILE A 136 -0.47 -8.43 9.01
C ILE A 136 0.08 -9.36 7.94
N LYS A 137 -0.76 -9.70 6.96
CA LYS A 137 -0.37 -10.55 5.84
C LYS A 137 -0.29 -9.74 4.56
N VAL A 138 0.76 -9.97 3.79
CA VAL A 138 0.98 -9.36 2.48
C VAL A 138 0.94 -10.46 1.44
N HIS A 139 -0.03 -10.39 0.55
CA HIS A 139 -0.24 -11.32 -0.56
C HIS A 139 0.19 -10.63 -1.86
N MET A 140 1.10 -11.27 -2.60
CA MET A 140 1.48 -10.79 -3.92
C MET A 140 0.53 -11.38 -4.96
N VAL A 141 -0.10 -10.52 -5.75
CA VAL A 141 -1.09 -10.89 -6.77
C VAL A 141 -0.64 -10.41 -8.17
N PRO A 142 -1.18 -10.97 -9.26
CA PRO A 142 -0.85 -10.54 -10.61
C PRO A 142 -1.18 -9.07 -10.88
N ALA A 143 -0.39 -8.47 -11.80
CA ALA A 143 -0.69 -7.24 -12.52
C ALA A 143 -0.20 -7.39 -13.97
N GLU A 144 -0.90 -6.78 -14.91
CA GLU A 144 -0.59 -6.82 -16.35
C GLU A 144 0.08 -5.52 -16.77
N HIS A 145 1.40 -5.49 -16.63
CA HIS A 145 2.24 -4.35 -16.96
C HIS A 145 3.69 -4.78 -17.20
N SER A 146 4.47 -3.95 -17.88
CA SER A 146 5.91 -4.17 -18.00
C SER A 146 6.64 -3.87 -16.69
N SER A 147 7.82 -4.42 -16.53
CA SER A 147 8.67 -4.14 -15.37
C SER A 147 10.13 -4.17 -15.81
N SER A 148 10.74 -2.99 -15.84
CA SER A 148 12.18 -2.83 -16.02
C SER A 148 12.70 -1.91 -14.94
N THR A 149 13.93 -2.09 -14.55
CA THR A 149 14.58 -1.21 -13.60
C THR A 149 15.49 -0.27 -14.37
N ASP A 150 15.22 1.02 -14.30
CA ASP A 150 16.20 2.03 -14.64
C ASP A 150 17.36 1.87 -13.66
N LEU A 151 18.58 1.83 -14.19
CA LEU A 151 19.78 1.79 -13.36
C LEU A 151 19.91 3.11 -12.59
N LEU A 152 19.15 3.28 -11.51
CA LEU A 152 19.02 4.49 -10.68
C LEU A 152 20.40 5.09 -10.29
N GLY A 153 21.01 5.81 -11.23
CA GLY A 153 22.35 6.42 -11.06
C GLY A 153 23.54 5.47 -11.24
N ILE A 154 23.35 4.20 -11.58
CA ILE A 154 24.43 3.36 -12.08
C ILE A 154 24.73 3.84 -13.50
N LYS A 155 25.93 4.33 -13.73
CA LYS A 155 26.35 4.70 -15.08
C LYS A 155 26.22 3.45 -15.95
N PRO A 156 25.52 3.55 -17.12
CA PRO A 156 25.50 2.45 -18.05
C PRO A 156 26.95 2.03 -18.29
N ASP A 157 27.21 0.74 -18.23
CA ASP A 157 28.47 0.23 -18.74
C ASP A 157 28.57 0.57 -20.23
N ASN A 158 29.73 0.35 -20.83
CA ASN A 158 29.95 0.65 -22.26
C ASN A 158 29.05 -0.17 -23.21
N THR A 159 28.15 -1.01 -22.68
CA THR A 159 27.21 -1.83 -23.46
C THR A 159 25.99 -1.02 -23.93
N GLY A 160 25.73 0.17 -23.36
CA GLY A 160 24.56 1.00 -23.68
C GLY A 160 23.25 0.49 -23.08
N VAL A 161 23.27 -0.56 -22.24
CA VAL A 161 22.08 -1.07 -21.54
C VAL A 161 21.64 -0.03 -20.51
N ARG A 162 20.41 0.48 -20.67
CA ARG A 162 19.81 1.46 -19.77
C ARG A 162 18.80 0.85 -18.78
N HIS A 163 18.23 -0.29 -19.15
CA HIS A 163 17.19 -0.96 -18.41
C HIS A 163 17.52 -2.43 -18.23
N ILE A 164 17.33 -2.96 -17.06
CA ILE A 164 17.40 -4.39 -16.77
C ILE A 164 15.99 -4.91 -16.48
N ALA A 165 15.73 -6.17 -16.80
CA ALA A 165 14.45 -6.80 -16.49
C ALA A 165 14.20 -6.76 -14.98
N GLY A 166 13.05 -6.24 -14.59
CA GLY A 166 12.57 -6.15 -13.19
C GLY A 166 11.59 -7.26 -12.83
N GLY A 167 11.59 -8.38 -13.54
CA GLY A 167 10.59 -9.43 -13.39
C GLY A 167 9.22 -8.99 -13.91
N THR A 168 8.16 -9.56 -13.36
CA THR A 168 6.78 -9.21 -13.73
C THR A 168 6.19 -8.20 -12.75
N ALA A 169 5.37 -7.27 -13.24
CA ALA A 169 4.59 -6.38 -12.39
C ALA A 169 3.63 -7.17 -11.49
N VAL A 170 3.37 -6.62 -10.30
CA VAL A 170 2.51 -7.23 -9.29
C VAL A 170 1.64 -6.18 -8.61
N GLY A 171 0.51 -6.63 -8.05
CA GLY A 171 -0.24 -5.90 -7.03
C GLY A 171 -0.05 -6.54 -5.65
N TYR A 172 -0.59 -5.90 -4.63
CA TYR A 172 -0.57 -6.41 -3.25
C TYR A 172 -1.95 -6.36 -2.61
N VAL A 173 -2.36 -7.45 -1.99
CA VAL A 173 -3.45 -7.44 -1.01
C VAL A 173 -2.85 -7.50 0.38
N ILE A 174 -3.17 -6.51 1.22
CA ILE A 174 -2.70 -6.43 2.60
C ILE A 174 -3.88 -6.69 3.51
N GLU A 175 -3.80 -7.74 4.33
CA GLU A 175 -4.76 -8.06 5.36
C GLU A 175 -4.22 -7.56 6.70
N PHE A 176 -4.96 -6.68 7.38
CA PHE A 176 -4.59 -6.08 8.65
C PHE A 176 -5.19 -6.82 9.84
N GLU A 177 -4.71 -6.49 11.04
CA GLU A 177 -5.04 -7.16 12.31
C GLU A 177 -6.54 -7.15 12.64
N ASN A 178 -7.27 -6.13 12.17
CA ASN A 178 -8.73 -6.00 12.35
C ASN A 178 -9.54 -6.66 11.22
N GLY A 179 -8.88 -7.40 10.31
CA GLY A 179 -9.51 -8.04 9.16
C GLY A 179 -9.75 -7.12 7.97
N PHE A 180 -9.43 -5.82 8.05
CA PHE A 180 -9.50 -4.91 6.91
C PHE A 180 -8.53 -5.32 5.82
N LYS A 181 -8.96 -5.29 4.56
CA LYS A 181 -8.16 -5.69 3.40
C LYS A 181 -8.04 -4.57 2.39
N LEU A 182 -6.81 -4.18 2.12
CA LEU A 182 -6.45 -3.19 1.13
C LEU A 182 -5.83 -3.88 -0.07
N TYR A 183 -6.32 -3.60 -1.28
CA TYR A 183 -5.71 -4.02 -2.53
C TYR A 183 -5.09 -2.82 -3.24
N HIS A 184 -3.79 -2.86 -3.48
CA HIS A 184 -3.07 -1.94 -4.34
C HIS A 184 -2.81 -2.63 -5.67
N THR A 185 -3.39 -2.11 -6.76
CA THR A 185 -3.31 -2.78 -8.07
C THR A 185 -1.89 -2.81 -8.64
N GLY A 186 -1.02 -1.92 -8.20
CA GLY A 186 0.16 -1.54 -8.98
C GLY A 186 -0.26 -0.89 -10.27
N ASP A 187 0.66 -0.80 -11.21
CA ASP A 187 0.35 -0.44 -12.58
C ASP A 187 -0.14 -1.68 -13.32
N THR A 188 -1.28 -1.54 -13.99
CA THR A 188 -1.91 -2.68 -14.67
C THR A 188 -2.91 -2.23 -15.73
N ASP A 189 -3.13 -3.06 -16.76
CA ASP A 189 -4.37 -3.10 -17.50
C ASP A 189 -5.41 -3.93 -16.74
N VAL A 190 -6.66 -3.95 -17.21
CA VAL A 190 -7.70 -4.87 -16.75
C VAL A 190 -7.41 -6.29 -17.25
N PHE A 191 -7.53 -7.27 -16.37
CA PHE A 191 -7.40 -8.69 -16.70
C PHE A 191 -8.43 -9.54 -15.96
N GLY A 192 -8.82 -10.66 -16.57
CA GLY A 192 -9.94 -11.47 -16.07
C GLY A 192 -9.74 -12.00 -14.65
N ASP A 193 -8.49 -12.34 -14.29
CA ASP A 193 -8.16 -12.93 -13.01
C ASP A 193 -8.25 -11.93 -11.83
N MET A 194 -8.51 -10.65 -12.08
CA MET A 194 -8.92 -9.73 -11.01
C MET A 194 -10.17 -10.25 -10.26
N ALA A 195 -11.02 -11.05 -10.91
CA ALA A 195 -12.15 -11.72 -10.27
C ALA A 195 -11.70 -12.75 -9.20
N LEU A 196 -10.54 -13.37 -9.36
CA LEU A 196 -9.96 -14.26 -8.35
C LEU A 196 -9.49 -13.49 -7.12
N ILE A 197 -9.01 -12.26 -7.29
CA ILE A 197 -8.65 -11.38 -6.17
C ILE A 197 -9.90 -11.11 -5.32
N HIS A 198 -11.02 -10.79 -5.95
CA HIS A 198 -12.29 -10.69 -5.22
C HIS A 198 -12.69 -12.00 -4.53
N ARG A 199 -12.63 -13.11 -5.25
CA ARG A 199 -13.05 -14.42 -4.73
C ARG A 199 -12.27 -14.84 -3.49
N PHE A 200 -10.95 -14.63 -3.47
CA PHE A 200 -10.09 -15.08 -2.37
C PHE A 200 -9.98 -14.06 -1.25
N PHE A 201 -9.96 -12.77 -1.55
CA PHE A 201 -9.63 -11.74 -0.57
C PHE A 201 -10.80 -10.82 -0.22
N LYS A 202 -11.70 -10.51 -1.15
CA LYS A 202 -12.82 -9.56 -0.95
C LYS A 202 -12.31 -8.22 -0.36
N PRO A 203 -11.48 -7.47 -1.07
CA PRO A 203 -10.87 -6.25 -0.53
C PRO A 203 -11.94 -5.22 -0.12
N ASP A 204 -11.74 -4.59 1.03
CA ASP A 204 -12.61 -3.51 1.51
C ASP A 204 -12.30 -2.20 0.78
N LEU A 205 -11.02 -1.98 0.48
CA LEU A 205 -10.50 -0.82 -0.24
C LEU A 205 -9.61 -1.29 -1.39
N ALA A 206 -9.80 -0.70 -2.58
CA ALA A 206 -8.86 -0.84 -3.70
C ALA A 206 -8.24 0.51 -4.06
N LEU A 207 -6.92 0.52 -4.27
CA LEU A 207 -6.14 1.64 -4.83
C LEU A 207 -5.92 1.30 -6.29
N VAL A 208 -6.55 2.04 -7.21
CA VAL A 208 -6.70 1.65 -8.62
C VAL A 208 -6.12 2.71 -9.55
N CYS A 209 -5.22 2.30 -10.43
CA CYS A 209 -4.68 3.17 -11.47
C CYS A 209 -5.75 3.54 -12.51
N ILE A 210 -5.83 4.84 -12.86
CA ILE A 210 -6.83 5.37 -13.79
C ILE A 210 -6.25 6.32 -14.85
N GLY A 211 -4.92 6.48 -14.90
CA GLY A 211 -4.27 7.54 -15.68
C GLY A 211 -4.38 7.39 -17.19
N GLY A 212 -4.67 6.20 -17.68
CA GLY A 212 -4.59 5.88 -19.10
C GLY A 212 -3.15 5.83 -19.61
N HIS A 213 -2.96 5.72 -20.93
CA HIS A 213 -1.70 5.64 -21.65
C HIS A 213 -0.80 4.47 -21.24
N PHE A 214 -0.36 4.41 -19.98
CA PHE A 214 0.47 3.33 -19.44
C PHE A 214 -0.30 2.31 -18.61
N THR A 215 -1.48 2.68 -18.10
CA THR A 215 -2.32 1.85 -17.23
C THR A 215 -3.77 1.91 -17.71
N MET A 216 -4.69 1.32 -16.95
CA MET A 216 -6.12 1.46 -17.24
C MET A 216 -6.51 2.93 -17.38
N ASP A 217 -7.38 3.22 -18.34
CA ASP A 217 -8.15 4.44 -18.41
C ASP A 217 -9.37 4.37 -17.45
N PRO A 218 -10.13 5.46 -17.28
CA PRO A 218 -11.29 5.47 -16.40
C PRO A 218 -12.34 4.40 -16.70
N GLU A 219 -12.61 4.10 -17.97
CA GLU A 219 -13.60 3.13 -18.40
C GLU A 219 -13.19 1.70 -18.05
N ARG A 220 -11.94 1.31 -18.33
CA ARG A 220 -11.38 0.00 -17.96
C ARG A 220 -11.27 -0.16 -16.46
N ALA A 221 -10.82 0.88 -15.75
CA ALA A 221 -10.74 0.89 -14.29
C ALA A 221 -12.14 0.76 -13.67
N ALA A 222 -13.14 1.44 -14.19
CA ALA A 222 -14.53 1.32 -13.74
C ALA A 222 -15.08 -0.09 -13.97
N TYR A 223 -14.80 -0.69 -15.12
CA TYR A 223 -15.15 -2.09 -15.41
C TYR A 223 -14.47 -3.04 -14.40
N ALA A 224 -13.16 -2.91 -14.20
CA ALA A 224 -12.40 -3.74 -13.27
C ALA A 224 -12.98 -3.65 -11.85
N VAL A 225 -13.26 -2.43 -11.38
CA VAL A 225 -13.80 -2.18 -10.05
C VAL A 225 -15.22 -2.70 -9.89
N ARG A 226 -16.10 -2.49 -10.88
CA ARG A 226 -17.50 -2.85 -10.82
C ARG A 226 -17.73 -4.36 -11.02
N GLU A 227 -17.04 -4.96 -11.99
CA GLU A 227 -17.33 -6.34 -12.41
C GLU A 227 -16.40 -7.37 -11.76
N LEU A 228 -15.14 -7.03 -11.52
CA LEU A 228 -14.11 -8.00 -11.15
C LEU A 228 -13.68 -7.87 -9.68
N ILE A 229 -13.19 -6.71 -9.25
CA ILE A 229 -12.60 -6.50 -7.91
C ILE A 229 -13.70 -6.33 -6.85
N ARG A 230 -14.74 -5.57 -7.14
CA ARG A 230 -15.92 -5.31 -6.31
C ARG A 230 -15.58 -4.90 -4.87
N PRO A 231 -14.73 -3.90 -4.64
CA PRO A 231 -14.41 -3.43 -3.31
C PRO A 231 -15.58 -2.61 -2.76
N ARG A 232 -15.60 -2.37 -1.44
CA ARG A 232 -16.59 -1.42 -0.85
C ARG A 232 -16.24 0.02 -1.18
N GLN A 233 -14.94 0.32 -1.26
CA GLN A 233 -14.41 1.66 -1.52
C GLN A 233 -13.22 1.60 -2.47
N VAL A 234 -12.99 2.69 -3.20
CA VAL A 234 -11.87 2.82 -4.14
C VAL A 234 -11.23 4.19 -4.04
N ILE A 235 -9.91 4.23 -4.09
CA ILE A 235 -9.11 5.45 -4.25
C ILE A 235 -8.47 5.38 -5.63
N PRO A 236 -8.80 6.30 -6.55
CA PRO A 236 -8.09 6.45 -7.82
C PRO A 236 -6.65 6.90 -7.59
N MET A 237 -5.72 6.33 -8.34
CA MET A 237 -4.30 6.66 -8.29
C MET A 237 -3.67 6.69 -9.69
N HIS A 238 -2.38 6.99 -9.79
CA HIS A 238 -1.58 6.99 -11.02
C HIS A 238 -2.17 7.88 -12.12
N TYR A 239 -2.60 9.10 -11.77
CA TYR A 239 -3.17 10.09 -12.71
C TYR A 239 -2.63 11.51 -12.44
N GLY A 240 -2.62 12.34 -13.47
CA GLY A 240 -2.30 13.77 -13.36
C GLY A 240 -0.89 14.10 -12.89
N THR A 241 0.03 13.13 -12.84
CA THR A 241 1.43 13.32 -12.49
C THR A 241 2.25 13.78 -13.69
N PHE A 242 1.96 13.22 -14.85
CA PHE A 242 2.61 13.54 -16.12
C PHE A 242 1.55 13.90 -17.17
N PRO A 243 1.90 14.71 -18.20
CA PRO A 243 0.93 15.16 -19.21
C PRO A 243 0.19 14.03 -19.94
N VAL A 244 0.83 12.87 -20.11
CA VAL A 244 0.27 11.71 -20.85
C VAL A 244 -0.73 10.89 -20.01
N ILE A 245 -0.73 11.05 -18.67
CA ILE A 245 -1.66 10.38 -17.74
C ILE A 245 -2.60 11.40 -17.10
N ASN A 246 -3.28 12.20 -17.92
CA ASN A 246 -4.05 13.36 -17.48
C ASN A 246 -5.53 13.07 -17.18
N ARG A 247 -5.91 11.78 -17.07
CA ARG A 247 -7.27 11.40 -16.68
C ARG A 247 -7.59 11.83 -15.24
N THR A 248 -8.88 11.84 -14.92
CA THR A 248 -9.38 12.43 -13.66
C THR A 248 -10.29 11.47 -12.88
N PRO A 249 -10.36 11.61 -11.54
CA PRO A 249 -11.35 10.90 -10.73
C PRO A 249 -12.80 11.19 -11.14
N ALA A 250 -13.08 12.36 -11.72
CA ALA A 250 -14.41 12.71 -12.22
C ALA A 250 -14.81 11.82 -13.41
N GLU A 251 -13.90 11.61 -14.37
CA GLU A 251 -14.11 10.69 -15.50
C GLU A 251 -14.33 9.26 -15.00
N PHE A 252 -13.52 8.82 -14.03
CA PHE A 252 -13.67 7.50 -13.41
C PHE A 252 -15.04 7.34 -12.70
N LYS A 253 -15.46 8.34 -11.92
CA LYS A 253 -16.78 8.33 -11.28
C LYS A 253 -17.92 8.27 -12.31
N ALA A 254 -17.81 9.03 -13.39
CA ALA A 254 -18.80 8.99 -14.47
C ALA A 254 -18.87 7.61 -15.12
N ALA A 255 -17.71 6.97 -15.41
CA ALA A 255 -17.65 5.62 -15.98
C ALA A 255 -18.14 4.53 -15.00
N LEU A 256 -17.97 4.73 -13.68
CA LEU A 256 -18.43 3.80 -12.66
C LEU A 256 -19.97 3.80 -12.53
N GLY A 257 -20.63 4.93 -12.84
CA GLY A 257 -22.08 5.08 -12.78
C GLY A 257 -22.66 4.89 -11.36
N ASP A 258 -23.81 4.24 -11.28
CA ASP A 258 -24.54 4.01 -10.03
C ASP A 258 -24.08 2.76 -9.25
N ALA A 259 -22.87 2.25 -9.53
CA ALA A 259 -22.33 1.11 -8.79
C ALA A 259 -22.25 1.45 -7.28
N PRO A 260 -22.61 0.52 -6.37
CA PRO A 260 -22.62 0.76 -4.93
C PRO A 260 -21.19 0.75 -4.34
N ILE A 261 -20.27 1.48 -4.96
CA ILE A 261 -18.84 1.54 -4.60
C ILE A 261 -18.49 2.99 -4.32
N LYS A 262 -18.04 3.27 -3.10
CA LYS A 262 -17.69 4.63 -2.70
C LYS A 262 -16.34 5.03 -3.28
N VAL A 263 -16.31 6.05 -4.12
CA VAL A 263 -15.06 6.64 -4.63
C VAL A 263 -14.57 7.71 -3.65
N LEU A 264 -13.37 7.52 -3.14
CA LEU A 264 -12.65 8.47 -2.30
C LEU A 264 -11.68 9.28 -3.18
N ASP A 265 -12.09 10.48 -3.56
CA ASP A 265 -11.29 11.40 -4.39
C ASP A 265 -10.30 12.15 -3.48
N MET A 266 -9.16 11.53 -3.22
CA MET A 266 -8.12 12.07 -2.34
C MET A 266 -7.13 12.94 -3.10
N LYS A 267 -6.71 14.02 -2.48
CA LYS A 267 -5.56 14.82 -2.93
C LYS A 267 -4.29 14.33 -2.25
N PRO A 268 -3.12 14.44 -2.91
CA PRO A 268 -1.85 14.15 -2.25
C PRO A 268 -1.70 14.94 -0.93
N GLY A 269 -1.47 14.22 0.16
CA GLY A 269 -1.44 14.74 1.52
C GLY A 269 -2.68 14.41 2.36
N ASP A 270 -3.77 14.00 1.74
CA ASP A 270 -4.97 13.57 2.45
C ASP A 270 -4.77 12.18 3.09
N ALA A 271 -5.38 12.01 4.27
CA ALA A 271 -5.42 10.74 4.98
C ALA A 271 -6.86 10.36 5.32
N VAL A 272 -7.15 9.06 5.28
CA VAL A 272 -8.44 8.49 5.64
C VAL A 272 -8.24 7.28 6.53
N LYS A 273 -9.20 7.03 7.45
CA LYS A 273 -9.17 5.91 8.40
C LYS A 273 -10.32 4.93 8.14
N PHE A 274 -10.03 3.64 8.35
CA PHE A 274 -10.94 2.52 8.12
C PHE A 274 -11.03 1.60 9.32
#